data_58dc9b7b780fb24acc00cd343d080c9e
#
_entry.id   58dc9b7b780fb24acc00cd343d080c9e
#
_cell.length_a   1.000
_cell.length_b   1.000
_cell.length_c   1.000
_cell.angle_alpha   90.00
_cell.angle_beta   90.00
_cell.angle_gamma   90.00
#
_symmetry.space_group_name_H-M   'P 1'
#
loop_
_entity.id
_entity.type
_entity.pdbx_description
1 polymer ?
#
loop_
_entity_poly.entity_id
_entity_poly.type
_entity_poly.pdbx_seq_one_letter_code
_entity_poly.pdbx_strand_id
1 'polypeptide(L)'
;MAGRLQNKVAMITGGNSGIGEATARRFAQEGAKVTILARREMEGRAVQDAIRVQGGDITFIPCDVTDRAAVEAAVAQTVATYGGLHVLINNAGGGAREMFPAESDETWDRVLRVNLTACFLTCRAAWPHLIKAGSGAIVNVSSLAAVSGVSDAVLERFPTLPSASYIAAKAGLEGFTRYIASLGGRHNIRANCVRPGQILTRRLTTAAGEHVFARHFDVWQLLKGLGYAEDVANAMLFLASDEARFITAEMVNIDGGAAAKL
;
A
#
# COMPACT_ATOMS: atom_id res chain seq x y z
N MET A 1 -8.50 -5.54 26.20
CA MET A 1 -7.72 -4.33 25.89
C MET A 1 -8.36 -3.67 24.66
N ALA A 2 -8.38 -2.33 24.60
CA ALA A 2 -8.85 -1.63 23.40
C ALA A 2 -7.92 -1.95 22.22
N GLY A 3 -8.48 -2.05 21.00
CA GLY A 3 -7.69 -2.27 19.79
C GLY A 3 -6.78 -1.08 19.49
N ARG A 4 -5.66 -1.32 18.82
CA ARG A 4 -4.60 -0.31 18.49
C ARG A 4 -5.10 0.83 17.59
N LEU A 5 -6.21 0.62 16.86
CA LEU A 5 -6.89 1.61 16.02
C LEU A 5 -8.32 1.90 16.49
N GLN A 6 -8.61 1.65 17.76
CA GLN A 6 -9.94 1.90 18.31
C GLN A 6 -10.40 3.34 18.02
N ASN A 7 -11.60 3.49 17.44
CA ASN A 7 -12.21 4.76 17.04
C ASN A 7 -11.48 5.52 15.92
N LYS A 8 -10.44 4.99 15.29
CA LYS A 8 -9.82 5.58 14.11
C LYS A 8 -10.63 5.21 12.86
N VAL A 9 -10.73 6.14 11.92
CA VAL A 9 -11.28 5.91 10.57
C VAL A 9 -10.12 5.76 9.63
N ALA A 10 -10.03 4.62 8.93
CA ALA A 10 -8.96 4.30 7.99
C ALA A 10 -9.50 4.13 6.58
N MET A 11 -8.85 4.74 5.58
CA MET A 11 -9.14 4.54 4.16
C MET A 11 -7.96 3.82 3.50
N ILE A 12 -8.26 2.73 2.78
CA ILE A 12 -7.26 1.83 2.18
C ILE A 12 -7.54 1.70 0.68
N THR A 13 -6.62 2.15 -0.16
CA THR A 13 -6.72 1.96 -1.61
C THR A 13 -6.24 0.56 -2.01
N GLY A 14 -6.91 -0.05 -3.00
CA GLY A 14 -6.61 -1.43 -3.40
C GLY A 14 -6.95 -2.47 -2.32
N GLY A 15 -7.94 -2.18 -1.47
CA GLY A 15 -8.32 -3.01 -0.31
C GLY A 15 -9.06 -4.30 -0.63
N ASN A 16 -9.28 -4.62 -1.90
CA ASN A 16 -10.08 -5.77 -2.35
C ASN A 16 -9.25 -7.05 -2.60
N SER A 17 -7.95 -7.06 -2.33
CA SER A 17 -7.09 -8.24 -2.48
C SER A 17 -5.70 -8.04 -1.87
N GLY A 18 -4.99 -9.16 -1.61
CA GLY A 18 -3.58 -9.18 -1.23
C GLY A 18 -3.25 -8.33 0.00
N ILE A 19 -2.20 -7.51 -0.08
CA ILE A 19 -1.75 -6.67 1.03
C ILE A 19 -2.85 -5.73 1.52
N GLY A 20 -3.62 -5.11 0.61
CA GLY A 20 -4.70 -4.20 0.98
C GLY A 20 -5.85 -4.89 1.72
N GLU A 21 -6.24 -6.09 1.29
CA GLU A 21 -7.24 -6.91 1.99
C GLU A 21 -6.74 -7.33 3.38
N ALA A 22 -5.51 -7.85 3.49
CA ALA A 22 -4.91 -8.23 4.76
C ALA A 22 -4.87 -7.05 5.73
N THR A 23 -4.53 -5.85 5.22
CA THR A 23 -4.53 -4.62 6.00
C THR A 23 -5.93 -4.24 6.47
N ALA A 24 -6.94 -4.32 5.59
CA ALA A 24 -8.32 -4.01 5.95
C ALA A 24 -8.83 -4.95 7.06
N ARG A 25 -8.56 -6.26 6.95
CA ARG A 25 -8.89 -7.24 7.99
C ARG A 25 -8.20 -6.93 9.31
N ARG A 26 -6.89 -6.69 9.25
CA ARG A 26 -6.09 -6.41 10.44
C ARG A 26 -6.54 -5.12 11.14
N PHE A 27 -6.83 -4.06 10.40
CA PHE A 27 -7.29 -2.79 10.96
C PHE A 27 -8.68 -2.91 11.60
N ALA A 28 -9.60 -3.62 10.94
CA ALA A 28 -10.93 -3.87 11.49
C ALA A 28 -10.86 -4.68 12.80
N GLN A 29 -9.99 -5.70 12.89
CA GLN A 29 -9.74 -6.46 14.13
C GLN A 29 -9.20 -5.60 15.27
N GLU A 30 -8.51 -4.49 14.94
CA GLU A 30 -7.97 -3.53 15.90
C GLU A 30 -8.92 -2.35 16.18
N GLY A 31 -10.20 -2.48 15.81
CA GLY A 31 -11.26 -1.54 16.15
C GLY A 31 -11.34 -0.31 15.24
N ALA A 32 -10.65 -0.32 14.09
CA ALA A 32 -10.83 0.75 13.09
C ALA A 32 -12.16 0.62 12.35
N LYS A 33 -12.74 1.77 12.00
CA LYS A 33 -13.76 1.88 10.95
C LYS A 33 -13.02 2.00 9.62
N VAL A 34 -13.25 1.04 8.71
CA VAL A 34 -12.44 0.90 7.50
C VAL A 34 -13.24 1.25 6.25
N THR A 35 -12.67 2.07 5.37
CA THR A 35 -13.13 2.20 3.99
C THR A 35 -12.12 1.56 3.07
N ILE A 36 -12.54 0.67 2.18
CA ILE A 36 -11.69 0.13 1.13
C ILE A 36 -12.12 0.66 -0.23
N LEU A 37 -11.14 1.08 -1.04
CA LEU A 37 -11.33 1.58 -2.40
C LEU A 37 -10.74 0.59 -3.41
N ALA A 38 -11.51 0.22 -4.42
CA ALA A 38 -11.01 -0.58 -5.55
C ALA A 38 -11.98 -0.49 -6.74
N ARG A 39 -11.50 -0.88 -7.94
CA ARG A 39 -12.32 -0.89 -9.17
C ARG A 39 -13.20 -2.15 -9.30
N ARG A 40 -12.71 -3.28 -8.79
CA ARG A 40 -13.39 -4.58 -8.91
C ARG A 40 -14.44 -4.71 -7.81
N GLU A 41 -15.69 -4.55 -8.21
CA GLU A 41 -16.80 -4.44 -7.27
C GLU A 41 -17.11 -5.75 -6.54
N MET A 42 -17.15 -6.87 -7.27
CA MET A 42 -17.45 -8.18 -6.67
C MET A 42 -16.46 -8.55 -5.57
N GLU A 43 -15.16 -8.40 -5.84
CA GLU A 43 -14.13 -8.70 -4.86
C GLU A 43 -14.14 -7.72 -3.69
N GLY A 44 -14.42 -6.44 -3.95
CA GLY A 44 -14.53 -5.43 -2.89
C GLY A 44 -15.69 -5.71 -1.93
N ARG A 45 -16.86 -6.08 -2.46
CA ARG A 45 -18.02 -6.49 -1.66
C ARG A 45 -17.75 -7.79 -0.90
N ALA A 46 -17.12 -8.77 -1.52
CA ALA A 46 -16.76 -10.03 -0.86
C ALA A 46 -15.84 -9.81 0.35
N VAL A 47 -14.84 -8.93 0.22
CA VAL A 47 -13.96 -8.56 1.35
C VAL A 47 -14.75 -7.84 2.44
N GLN A 48 -15.59 -6.87 2.07
CA GLN A 48 -16.46 -6.16 3.01
C GLN A 48 -17.32 -7.15 3.83
N ASP A 49 -18.04 -8.04 3.14
CA ASP A 49 -18.97 -8.97 3.77
C ASP A 49 -18.24 -9.96 4.68
N ALA A 50 -17.09 -10.47 4.24
CA ALA A 50 -16.26 -11.37 5.04
C ALA A 50 -15.73 -10.70 6.33
N ILE A 51 -15.40 -9.40 6.30
CA ILE A 51 -14.97 -8.65 7.49
C ILE A 51 -16.16 -8.33 8.39
N ARG A 52 -17.32 -7.99 7.83
CA ARG A 52 -18.54 -7.73 8.60
C ARG A 52 -19.06 -8.96 9.37
N VAL A 53 -18.98 -10.14 8.75
CA VAL A 53 -19.31 -11.41 9.40
C VAL A 53 -18.44 -11.66 10.64
N GLN A 54 -17.20 -11.13 10.65
CA GLN A 54 -16.30 -11.20 11.80
C GLN A 54 -16.49 -10.04 12.81
N GLY A 55 -17.53 -9.20 12.62
CA GLY A 55 -17.84 -8.06 13.49
C GLY A 55 -17.06 -6.79 13.18
N GLY A 56 -16.31 -6.73 12.08
CA GLY A 56 -15.59 -5.52 11.67
C GLY A 56 -16.49 -4.46 11.04
N ASP A 57 -16.19 -3.19 11.30
CA ASP A 57 -16.89 -2.04 10.70
C ASP A 57 -16.16 -1.61 9.42
N ILE A 58 -16.72 -1.95 8.27
CA ILE A 58 -16.11 -1.73 6.97
C ILE A 58 -17.12 -1.32 5.90
N THR A 59 -16.71 -0.41 5.00
CA THR A 59 -17.43 -0.01 3.79
C THR A 59 -16.53 -0.14 2.57
N PHE A 60 -17.05 -0.75 1.51
CA PHE A 60 -16.43 -0.75 0.19
C PHE A 60 -17.00 0.36 -0.67
N ILE A 61 -16.14 1.12 -1.35
CA ILE A 61 -16.50 2.15 -2.33
C ILE A 61 -15.82 1.82 -3.65
N PRO A 62 -16.57 1.60 -4.75
CA PRO A 62 -16.00 1.48 -6.09
C PRO A 62 -15.27 2.78 -6.45
N CYS A 63 -13.98 2.70 -6.77
CA CYS A 63 -13.18 3.88 -7.09
C CYS A 63 -11.98 3.51 -7.98
N ASP A 64 -11.82 4.23 -9.08
CA ASP A 64 -10.54 4.30 -9.77
C ASP A 64 -9.71 5.42 -9.14
N VAL A 65 -8.66 5.06 -8.44
CA VAL A 65 -7.78 6.01 -7.74
C VAL A 65 -6.99 6.92 -8.68
N THR A 66 -7.02 6.65 -9.99
CA THR A 66 -6.42 7.51 -11.02
C THR A 66 -7.36 8.63 -11.48
N ASP A 67 -8.64 8.56 -11.10
CA ASP A 67 -9.64 9.59 -11.36
C ASP A 67 -9.76 10.51 -10.13
N ARG A 68 -9.49 11.80 -10.35
CA ARG A 68 -9.55 12.82 -9.30
C ARG A 68 -10.96 12.93 -8.68
N ALA A 69 -11.98 13.03 -9.50
CA ALA A 69 -13.34 13.24 -9.03
C ALA A 69 -13.84 12.01 -8.24
N ALA A 70 -13.52 10.80 -8.70
CA ALA A 70 -13.82 9.56 -7.98
C ALA A 70 -13.13 9.50 -6.62
N VAL A 71 -11.86 9.92 -6.52
CA VAL A 71 -11.11 9.99 -5.26
C VAL A 71 -11.73 11.00 -4.29
N GLU A 72 -12.03 12.22 -4.76
CA GLU A 72 -12.66 13.27 -3.94
C GLU A 72 -14.03 12.83 -3.42
N ALA A 73 -14.84 12.19 -4.27
CA ALA A 73 -16.14 11.65 -3.87
C ALA A 73 -15.99 10.50 -2.84
N ALA A 74 -15.02 9.60 -3.02
CA ALA A 74 -14.79 8.50 -2.08
C ALA A 74 -14.31 8.98 -0.71
N VAL A 75 -13.46 10.00 -0.65
CA VAL A 75 -13.05 10.64 0.61
C VAL A 75 -14.25 11.31 1.29
N ALA A 76 -15.05 12.08 0.55
CA ALA A 76 -16.23 12.73 1.09
C ALA A 76 -17.24 11.71 1.65
N GLN A 77 -17.48 10.60 0.92
CA GLN A 77 -18.35 9.52 1.36
C GLN A 77 -17.80 8.83 2.62
N THR A 78 -16.49 8.59 2.71
CA THR A 78 -15.84 8.02 3.91
C THR A 78 -16.10 8.91 5.12
N VAL A 79 -15.89 10.22 4.97
CA VAL A 79 -16.09 11.20 6.05
C VAL A 79 -17.57 11.30 6.44
N ALA A 80 -18.48 11.28 5.47
CA ALA A 80 -19.92 11.30 5.75
C ALA A 80 -20.37 10.04 6.50
N THR A 81 -19.81 8.86 6.15
CA THR A 81 -20.17 7.58 6.77
C THR A 81 -19.66 7.48 8.22
N TYR A 82 -18.42 7.92 8.46
CA TYR A 82 -17.72 7.63 9.72
C TYR A 82 -17.40 8.86 10.58
N GLY A 83 -17.69 10.06 10.10
CA GLY A 83 -17.52 11.31 10.83
C GLY A 83 -16.13 11.93 10.75
N GLY A 84 -15.15 11.30 10.06
CA GLY A 84 -13.79 11.79 9.95
C GLY A 84 -12.87 10.88 9.15
N LEU A 85 -11.57 11.24 9.10
CA LEU A 85 -10.51 10.41 8.51
C LEU A 85 -9.23 10.61 9.31
N HIS A 86 -8.62 9.53 9.76
CA HIS A 86 -7.44 9.51 10.63
C HIS A 86 -6.25 8.80 10.00
N VAL A 87 -6.52 7.80 9.16
CA VAL A 87 -5.47 6.97 8.55
C VAL A 87 -5.74 6.82 7.04
N LEU A 88 -4.69 7.05 6.23
CA LEU A 88 -4.71 6.79 4.80
C LEU A 88 -3.63 5.75 4.44
N ILE A 89 -4.04 4.65 3.82
CA ILE A 89 -3.14 3.64 3.27
C ILE A 89 -3.21 3.68 1.75
N ASN A 90 -2.15 4.15 1.12
CA ASN A 90 -1.98 4.13 -0.34
C ASN A 90 -1.32 2.81 -0.75
N ASN A 91 -2.15 1.80 -1.02
CA ASN A 91 -1.70 0.48 -1.40
C ASN A 91 -2.03 0.13 -2.87
N ALA A 92 -3.01 0.78 -3.49
CA ALA A 92 -3.33 0.53 -4.89
C ALA A 92 -2.10 0.72 -5.79
N GLY A 93 -1.82 -0.27 -6.63
CA GLY A 93 -0.66 -0.22 -7.51
C GLY A 93 -0.41 -1.52 -8.25
N GLY A 94 0.68 -1.55 -8.99
CA GLY A 94 1.18 -2.73 -9.71
C GLY A 94 2.09 -2.34 -10.86
N GLY A 95 2.98 -3.25 -11.23
CA GLY A 95 3.89 -3.11 -12.36
C GLY A 95 3.27 -3.50 -13.70
N ALA A 96 4.10 -3.53 -14.72
CA ALA A 96 3.82 -4.05 -16.06
C ALA A 96 4.74 -5.24 -16.37
N ARG A 97 4.44 -5.94 -17.46
CA ARG A 97 5.29 -7.02 -17.98
C ARG A 97 6.36 -6.51 -18.96
N GLU A 98 6.10 -5.36 -19.56
CA GLU A 98 7.04 -4.70 -20.46
C GLU A 98 8.24 -4.20 -19.66
N MET A 99 9.43 -4.34 -20.22
CA MET A 99 10.69 -3.91 -19.62
C MET A 99 11.44 -2.99 -20.56
N PHE A 100 12.22 -2.07 -20.01
CA PHE A 100 13.15 -1.24 -20.80
C PHE A 100 14.12 -2.12 -21.63
N PRO A 101 14.43 -1.79 -22.90
CA PRO A 101 13.99 -0.58 -23.63
C PRO A 101 12.65 -0.74 -24.39
N ALA A 102 11.95 -1.87 -24.27
CA ALA A 102 10.73 -2.16 -25.02
C ALA A 102 9.44 -1.72 -24.30
N GLU A 103 9.55 -1.08 -23.13
CA GLU A 103 8.40 -0.53 -22.41
C GLU A 103 7.80 0.64 -23.18
N SER A 104 6.50 0.58 -23.50
CA SER A 104 5.78 1.61 -24.26
C SER A 104 5.48 2.86 -23.41
N ASP A 105 5.31 4.02 -24.09
CA ASP A 105 4.93 5.26 -23.43
C ASP A 105 3.58 5.12 -22.68
N GLU A 106 2.62 4.39 -23.25
CA GLU A 106 1.33 4.13 -22.64
C GLU A 106 1.46 3.31 -21.35
N THR A 107 2.36 2.32 -21.34
CA THR A 107 2.65 1.52 -20.16
C THR A 107 3.34 2.37 -19.10
N TRP A 108 4.32 3.18 -19.49
CA TRP A 108 5.00 4.11 -18.62
C TRP A 108 4.01 5.05 -17.92
N ASP A 109 3.19 5.76 -18.67
CA ASP A 109 2.21 6.72 -18.15
C ASP A 109 1.18 6.04 -17.22
N ARG A 110 0.66 4.90 -17.63
CA ARG A 110 -0.31 4.14 -16.83
C ARG A 110 0.26 3.69 -15.50
N VAL A 111 1.50 3.20 -15.49
CA VAL A 111 2.16 2.71 -14.27
C VAL A 111 2.51 3.87 -13.34
N LEU A 112 3.04 4.98 -13.84
CA LEU A 112 3.25 6.19 -13.05
C LEU A 112 1.94 6.71 -12.47
N ARG A 113 0.88 6.72 -13.28
CA ARG A 113 -0.42 7.23 -12.86
C ARG A 113 -1.00 6.45 -11.68
N VAL A 114 -0.96 5.13 -11.71
CA VAL A 114 -1.54 4.31 -10.62
C VAL A 114 -0.64 4.24 -9.39
N ASN A 115 0.69 4.24 -9.52
CA ASN A 115 1.60 4.05 -8.40
C ASN A 115 2.08 5.35 -7.72
N LEU A 116 2.08 6.48 -8.45
CA LEU A 116 2.56 7.76 -7.94
C LEU A 116 1.47 8.84 -7.96
N THR A 117 0.87 9.11 -9.13
CA THR A 117 -0.13 10.17 -9.26
C THR A 117 -1.37 9.88 -8.40
N ALA A 118 -1.84 8.63 -8.35
CA ALA A 118 -2.96 8.25 -7.49
C ALA A 118 -2.68 8.52 -5.99
N CYS A 119 -1.46 8.26 -5.52
CA CYS A 119 -1.08 8.57 -4.14
C CYS A 119 -1.10 10.08 -3.86
N PHE A 120 -0.68 10.89 -4.82
CA PHE A 120 -0.82 12.35 -4.72
C PHE A 120 -2.29 12.78 -4.65
N LEU A 121 -3.16 12.22 -5.50
CA LEU A 121 -4.60 12.54 -5.51
C LEU A 121 -5.27 12.19 -4.19
N THR A 122 -5.04 10.99 -3.67
CA THR A 122 -5.62 10.51 -2.41
C THR A 122 -5.10 11.30 -1.21
N CYS A 123 -3.79 11.57 -1.13
CA CYS A 123 -3.21 12.38 -0.08
C CYS A 123 -3.80 13.80 -0.09
N ARG A 124 -3.92 14.43 -1.27
CA ARG A 124 -4.48 15.77 -1.41
C ARG A 124 -5.93 15.83 -0.96
N ALA A 125 -6.76 14.86 -1.37
CA ALA A 125 -8.18 14.80 -0.98
C ALA A 125 -8.34 14.52 0.53
N ALA A 126 -7.52 13.64 1.10
CA ALA A 126 -7.56 13.30 2.52
C ALA A 126 -7.02 14.41 3.44
N TRP A 127 -6.11 15.25 2.94
CA TRP A 127 -5.33 16.21 3.74
C TRP A 127 -6.17 17.12 4.66
N PRO A 128 -7.22 17.82 4.19
CA PRO A 128 -8.03 18.68 5.05
C PRO A 128 -8.74 17.92 6.17
N HIS A 129 -9.09 16.66 5.92
CA HIS A 129 -9.77 15.81 6.89
C HIS A 129 -8.81 15.29 7.97
N LEU A 130 -7.57 14.96 7.60
CA LEU A 130 -6.51 14.63 8.56
C LEU A 130 -6.15 15.83 9.45
N ILE A 131 -6.07 17.04 8.89
CA ILE A 131 -5.89 18.27 9.69
C ILE A 131 -7.06 18.46 10.66
N LYS A 132 -8.30 18.31 10.19
CA LYS A 132 -9.50 18.47 11.02
C LYS A 132 -9.55 17.45 12.16
N ALA A 133 -9.00 16.26 11.98
CA ALA A 133 -8.90 15.23 13.02
C ALA A 133 -7.85 15.56 14.10
N GLY A 134 -7.01 16.58 13.89
CA GLY A 134 -5.95 17.00 14.82
C GLY A 134 -4.71 16.11 14.85
N SER A 135 -4.77 14.97 14.19
CA SER A 135 -3.65 14.04 13.98
C SER A 135 -3.95 13.13 12.79
N GLY A 136 -2.90 12.61 12.14
CA GLY A 136 -3.09 11.69 11.02
C GLY A 136 -1.90 10.76 10.79
N ALA A 137 -2.17 9.62 10.13
CA ALA A 137 -1.12 8.72 9.66
C ALA A 137 -1.35 8.37 8.19
N ILE A 138 -0.34 8.61 7.36
CA ILE A 138 -0.30 8.20 5.96
C ILE A 138 0.75 7.10 5.84
N VAL A 139 0.38 5.97 5.26
CA VAL A 139 1.35 4.91 4.93
C VAL A 139 1.23 4.61 3.44
N ASN A 140 2.31 4.84 2.72
CA ASN A 140 2.42 4.57 1.30
C ASN A 140 3.11 3.21 1.07
N VAL A 141 2.56 2.39 0.20
CA VAL A 141 3.18 1.10 -0.15
C VAL A 141 4.12 1.31 -1.33
N SER A 142 5.42 1.43 -1.01
CA SER A 142 6.51 1.43 -1.98
C SER A 142 6.85 0.00 -2.43
N SER A 143 8.10 -0.31 -2.63
CA SER A 143 8.59 -1.64 -3.00
C SER A 143 10.10 -1.72 -2.73
N LEU A 144 10.62 -2.91 -2.50
CA LEU A 144 12.06 -3.17 -2.57
C LEU A 144 12.67 -2.69 -3.90
N ALA A 145 11.91 -2.77 -4.99
CA ALA A 145 12.32 -2.30 -6.31
C ALA A 145 12.70 -0.80 -6.37
N ALA A 146 12.23 0.03 -5.41
CA ALA A 146 12.59 1.45 -5.36
C ALA A 146 14.08 1.71 -5.06
N VAL A 147 14.78 0.73 -4.49
CA VAL A 147 16.16 0.89 -3.98
C VAL A 147 17.12 -0.21 -4.42
N SER A 148 16.64 -1.22 -5.14
CA SER A 148 17.47 -2.36 -5.57
C SER A 148 17.73 -2.33 -7.06
N GLY A 149 19.01 -2.56 -7.42
CA GLY A 149 19.40 -3.04 -8.73
C GLY A 149 19.58 -4.56 -8.70
N VAL A 150 19.84 -5.15 -9.84
CA VAL A 150 20.12 -6.58 -9.98
C VAL A 150 21.37 -6.80 -10.82
N SER A 151 22.18 -7.78 -10.45
CA SER A 151 23.35 -8.19 -11.22
C SER A 151 22.95 -9.09 -12.39
N ASP A 152 23.86 -9.24 -13.37
CA ASP A 152 23.66 -10.13 -14.51
C ASP A 152 23.37 -11.57 -14.08
N ALA A 153 24.04 -12.08 -13.06
CA ALA A 153 23.78 -13.43 -12.52
C ALA A 153 22.34 -13.60 -11.99
N VAL A 154 21.75 -12.53 -11.49
CA VAL A 154 20.35 -12.53 -11.08
C VAL A 154 19.42 -12.44 -12.30
N LEU A 155 19.77 -11.64 -13.30
CA LEU A 155 19.01 -11.53 -14.56
C LEU A 155 19.00 -12.86 -15.33
N GLU A 156 20.12 -13.57 -15.38
CA GLU A 156 20.21 -14.90 -16.00
C GLU A 156 19.29 -15.92 -15.32
N ARG A 157 19.18 -15.86 -14.01
CA ARG A 157 18.33 -16.78 -13.24
C ARG A 157 16.86 -16.37 -13.21
N PHE A 158 16.60 -15.06 -13.26
CA PHE A 158 15.28 -14.43 -13.18
C PHE A 158 15.14 -13.36 -14.27
N PRO A 159 14.80 -13.77 -15.50
CA PRO A 159 14.83 -12.87 -16.66
C PRO A 159 13.71 -11.82 -16.66
N THR A 160 12.96 -11.68 -15.59
CA THR A 160 11.88 -10.69 -15.47
C THR A 160 12.16 -9.74 -14.31
N LEU A 161 12.35 -8.47 -14.64
CA LEU A 161 12.42 -7.36 -13.69
C LEU A 161 11.09 -6.61 -13.61
N PRO A 162 10.86 -5.83 -12.54
CA PRO A 162 9.86 -4.78 -12.57
C PRO A 162 10.14 -3.83 -13.73
N SER A 163 9.07 -3.28 -14.34
CA SER A 163 9.19 -2.29 -15.39
C SER A 163 9.93 -1.03 -14.90
N ALA A 164 10.60 -0.30 -15.81
CA ALA A 164 11.30 0.94 -15.46
C ALA A 164 10.35 1.97 -14.85
N SER A 165 9.14 2.10 -15.41
CA SER A 165 8.08 2.94 -14.86
C SER A 165 7.70 2.59 -13.43
N TYR A 166 7.67 1.29 -13.08
CA TYR A 166 7.35 0.85 -11.71
C TYR A 166 8.45 1.24 -10.72
N ILE A 167 9.71 1.02 -11.09
CA ILE A 167 10.87 1.42 -10.27
C ILE A 167 10.86 2.94 -10.07
N ALA A 168 10.71 3.71 -11.15
CA ALA A 168 10.65 5.17 -11.09
C ALA A 168 9.48 5.67 -10.23
N ALA A 169 8.29 5.08 -10.39
CA ALA A 169 7.12 5.46 -9.60
C ALA A 169 7.32 5.19 -8.11
N LYS A 170 7.89 4.03 -7.73
CA LYS A 170 8.09 3.67 -6.33
C LYS A 170 9.20 4.49 -5.67
N ALA A 171 10.29 4.79 -6.39
CA ALA A 171 11.31 5.72 -5.92
C ALA A 171 10.76 7.15 -5.78
N GLY A 172 9.97 7.62 -6.75
CA GLY A 172 9.28 8.91 -6.67
C GLY A 172 8.29 9.01 -5.53
N LEU A 173 7.57 7.91 -5.22
CA LEU A 173 6.65 7.84 -4.09
C LEU A 173 7.35 8.04 -2.74
N GLU A 174 8.56 7.54 -2.59
CA GLU A 174 9.36 7.76 -1.37
C GLU A 174 9.80 9.22 -1.22
N GLY A 175 10.20 9.86 -2.33
CA GLY A 175 10.46 11.29 -2.35
C GLY A 175 9.22 12.12 -1.98
N PHE A 176 8.08 11.78 -2.56
CA PHE A 176 6.78 12.38 -2.22
C PHE A 176 6.41 12.17 -0.74
N THR A 177 6.67 10.99 -0.19
CA THR A 177 6.39 10.69 1.23
C THR A 177 7.19 11.60 2.16
N ARG A 178 8.50 11.80 1.91
CA ARG A 178 9.32 12.73 2.70
C ARG A 178 8.80 14.16 2.60
N TYR A 179 8.38 14.58 1.41
CA TYR A 179 7.83 15.91 1.21
C TYR A 179 6.54 16.13 2.04
N ILE A 180 5.57 15.22 1.96
CA ILE A 180 4.32 15.37 2.74
C ILE A 180 4.54 15.18 4.25
N ALA A 181 5.51 14.38 4.68
CA ALA A 181 5.91 14.27 6.08
C ALA A 181 6.40 15.62 6.64
N SER A 182 7.21 16.35 5.85
CA SER A 182 7.70 17.68 6.23
C SER A 182 6.57 18.70 6.40
N LEU A 183 5.55 18.65 5.52
CA LEU A 183 4.38 19.52 5.63
C LEU A 183 3.43 19.09 6.75
N GLY A 184 3.38 17.78 7.02
CA GLY A 184 2.46 17.17 7.99
C GLY A 184 2.81 17.47 9.44
N GLY A 185 4.09 17.64 9.75
CA GLY A 185 4.57 17.76 11.12
C GLY A 185 3.86 18.86 11.94
N ARG A 186 3.61 20.04 11.34
CA ARG A 186 2.87 21.13 12.00
C ARG A 186 1.39 20.80 12.32
N HIS A 187 0.86 19.73 11.75
CA HIS A 187 -0.52 19.27 11.91
C HIS A 187 -0.60 17.93 12.64
N ASN A 188 0.49 17.42 13.20
CA ASN A 188 0.60 16.07 13.77
C ASN A 188 0.23 14.97 12.76
N ILE A 189 0.47 15.19 11.46
CA ILE A 189 0.30 14.20 10.42
C ILE A 189 1.65 13.55 10.13
N ARG A 190 1.74 12.24 10.32
CA ARG A 190 2.90 11.43 9.98
C ARG A 190 2.73 10.82 8.59
N ALA A 191 3.79 10.72 7.82
CA ALA A 191 3.78 10.00 6.56
C ALA A 191 5.02 9.11 6.45
N ASN A 192 4.79 7.82 6.21
CA ASN A 192 5.83 6.81 6.08
C ASN A 192 5.59 5.92 4.86
N CYS A 193 6.59 5.18 4.42
CA CYS A 193 6.47 4.11 3.45
C CYS A 193 6.75 2.75 4.08
N VAL A 194 6.12 1.71 3.54
CA VAL A 194 6.62 0.34 3.64
C VAL A 194 7.20 -0.10 2.29
N ARG A 195 8.28 -0.88 2.30
CA ARG A 195 8.91 -1.51 1.13
C ARG A 195 8.73 -3.02 1.21
N PRO A 196 7.63 -3.57 0.71
CA PRO A 196 7.48 -5.01 0.62
C PRO A 196 8.54 -5.60 -0.31
N GLY A 197 9.13 -6.71 0.10
CA GLY A 197 9.95 -7.56 -0.76
C GLY A 197 9.10 -8.55 -1.53
N GLN A 198 9.53 -9.82 -1.51
CA GLN A 198 8.83 -10.92 -2.16
C GLN A 198 7.66 -11.40 -1.28
N ILE A 199 6.50 -10.80 -1.47
CA ILE A 199 5.30 -11.10 -0.70
C ILE A 199 4.36 -12.01 -1.51
N LEU A 200 3.95 -13.12 -0.92
CA LEU A 200 2.95 -14.01 -1.51
C LEU A 200 1.59 -13.34 -1.56
N THR A 201 1.08 -13.19 -2.76
CA THR A 201 -0.29 -12.72 -3.01
C THR A 201 -0.90 -13.52 -4.16
N ARG A 202 -2.21 -13.71 -4.16
CA ARG A 202 -2.91 -14.43 -5.24
C ARG A 202 -2.64 -13.86 -6.64
N ARG A 203 -2.33 -12.57 -6.74
CA ARG A 203 -2.05 -11.89 -8.01
C ARG A 203 -0.79 -12.40 -8.71
N LEU A 204 0.16 -12.93 -7.97
CA LEU A 204 1.46 -13.39 -8.47
C LEU A 204 1.52 -14.92 -8.57
N THR A 205 0.37 -15.60 -8.55
CA THR A 205 0.28 -17.04 -8.74
C THR A 205 0.20 -17.37 -10.23
N THR A 206 1.00 -18.33 -10.69
CA THR A 206 0.98 -18.84 -12.07
C THR A 206 -0.27 -19.65 -12.34
N ALA A 207 -0.56 -19.95 -13.60
CA ALA A 207 -1.66 -20.86 -13.99
C ALA A 207 -1.52 -22.27 -13.38
N ALA A 208 -0.30 -22.71 -13.07
CA ALA A 208 -0.02 -23.97 -12.38
C ALA A 208 -0.19 -23.91 -10.85
N GLY A 209 -0.63 -22.77 -10.30
CA GLY A 209 -0.81 -22.58 -8.87
C GLY A 209 0.47 -22.25 -8.09
N GLU A 210 1.63 -22.15 -8.76
CA GLU A 210 2.89 -21.74 -8.13
C GLU A 210 3.01 -20.21 -8.10
N HIS A 211 3.42 -19.67 -6.96
CA HIS A 211 3.73 -18.25 -6.86
C HIS A 211 5.07 -17.94 -7.53
N VAL A 212 5.15 -16.85 -8.31
CA VAL A 212 6.36 -16.48 -9.07
C VAL A 212 7.61 -16.34 -8.20
N PHE A 213 7.47 -16.02 -6.93
CA PHE A 213 8.57 -15.90 -5.98
C PHE A 213 8.90 -17.20 -5.21
N ALA A 214 8.12 -18.28 -5.35
CA ALA A 214 8.27 -19.49 -4.54
C ALA A 214 9.65 -20.17 -4.67
N ARG A 215 10.41 -19.88 -5.73
CA ARG A 215 11.75 -20.42 -5.97
C ARG A 215 12.88 -19.41 -5.76
N HIS A 216 12.58 -18.21 -5.25
CA HIS A 216 13.53 -17.08 -5.27
C HIS A 216 13.98 -16.62 -3.89
N PHE A 217 13.35 -17.13 -2.82
CA PHE A 217 13.56 -16.66 -1.45
C PHE A 217 15.00 -16.82 -0.96
N ASP A 218 15.65 -17.92 -1.31
CA ASP A 218 16.99 -18.24 -0.82
C ASP A 218 18.09 -17.34 -1.40
N VAL A 219 17.80 -16.60 -2.47
CA VAL A 219 18.79 -15.78 -3.18
C VAL A 219 18.78 -14.33 -2.72
N TRP A 220 17.59 -13.82 -2.37
CA TRP A 220 17.38 -12.39 -2.17
C TRP A 220 17.33 -11.93 -0.72
N GLN A 221 16.94 -12.80 0.21
CA GLN A 221 16.66 -12.40 1.59
C GLN A 221 17.52 -13.15 2.61
N LEU A 222 17.68 -12.58 3.81
CA LEU A 222 18.41 -13.23 4.92
C LEU A 222 17.54 -14.20 5.68
N LEU A 223 16.28 -13.85 5.92
CA LEU A 223 15.34 -14.72 6.60
C LEU A 223 14.90 -15.81 5.64
N LYS A 224 14.95 -17.05 6.08
CA LYS A 224 14.42 -18.19 5.34
C LYS A 224 12.90 -18.19 5.43
N GLY A 225 12.24 -18.47 4.31
CA GLY A 225 10.79 -18.59 4.24
C GLY A 225 10.14 -17.50 3.41
N LEU A 226 8.82 -17.53 3.38
CA LEU A 226 7.98 -16.71 2.52
C LEU A 226 7.51 -15.47 3.30
N GLY A 227 7.47 -14.31 2.63
CA GLY A 227 6.74 -13.14 3.13
C GLY A 227 5.25 -13.24 2.77
N TYR A 228 4.39 -12.89 3.69
CA TYR A 228 2.94 -12.90 3.51
C TYR A 228 2.35 -11.48 3.58
N ALA A 229 1.15 -11.33 3.04
CA ALA A 229 0.44 -10.05 3.07
C ALA A 229 0.23 -9.54 4.52
N GLU A 230 0.07 -10.45 5.46
CA GLU A 230 -0.09 -10.20 6.89
C GLU A 230 1.16 -9.56 7.52
N ASP A 231 2.37 -9.90 7.06
CA ASP A 231 3.61 -9.29 7.54
C ASP A 231 3.64 -7.80 7.21
N VAL A 232 3.21 -7.45 6.00
CA VAL A 232 3.10 -6.05 5.58
C VAL A 232 1.96 -5.34 6.31
N ALA A 233 0.81 -6.00 6.48
CA ALA A 233 -0.33 -5.45 7.20
C ALA A 233 -0.01 -5.13 8.67
N ASN A 234 0.77 -5.98 9.35
CA ASN A 234 1.23 -5.76 10.73
C ASN A 234 2.15 -4.54 10.85
N ALA A 235 3.08 -4.36 9.90
CA ALA A 235 3.93 -3.18 9.85
C ALA A 235 3.12 -1.90 9.58
N MET A 236 2.15 -1.95 8.67
CA MET A 236 1.25 -0.82 8.41
C MET A 236 0.36 -0.50 9.61
N LEU A 237 -0.10 -1.50 10.34
CA LEU A 237 -0.84 -1.31 11.59
C LEU A 237 0.02 -0.56 12.62
N PHE A 238 1.26 -0.98 12.82
CA PHE A 238 2.18 -0.29 13.72
C PHE A 238 2.38 1.18 13.31
N LEU A 239 2.70 1.43 12.03
CA LEU A 239 2.91 2.78 11.52
C LEU A 239 1.65 3.65 11.56
N ALA A 240 0.46 3.07 11.44
CA ALA A 240 -0.82 3.77 11.53
C ALA A 240 -1.24 4.08 12.98
N SER A 241 -0.77 3.30 13.95
CA SER A 241 -1.14 3.43 15.37
C SER A 241 -0.38 4.54 16.10
N ASP A 242 -0.84 4.87 17.29
CA ASP A 242 -0.19 5.86 18.16
C ASP A 242 1.15 5.36 18.75
N GLU A 243 1.45 4.05 18.63
CA GLU A 243 2.76 3.49 19.00
C GLU A 243 3.89 4.05 18.12
N ALA A 244 3.60 4.42 16.86
CA ALA A 244 4.53 5.04 15.95
C ALA A 244 4.49 6.59 15.98
N ARG A 245 4.01 7.20 17.07
CA ARG A 245 3.80 8.65 17.17
C ARG A 245 5.03 9.52 16.90
N PHE A 246 6.21 8.95 17.00
CA PHE A 246 7.49 9.67 16.78
C PHE A 246 8.25 9.14 15.54
N ILE A 247 7.53 8.47 14.62
CA ILE A 247 8.09 7.92 13.37
C ILE A 247 7.40 8.61 12.19
N THR A 248 8.16 9.37 11.40
CA THR A 248 7.70 10.01 10.16
C THR A 248 8.84 10.14 9.16
N ALA A 249 8.54 10.21 7.88
CA ALA A 249 9.49 10.24 6.77
C ALA A 249 10.33 8.96 6.59
N GLU A 250 9.94 7.86 7.24
CA GLU A 250 10.68 6.59 7.21
C GLU A 250 10.20 5.65 6.09
N MET A 251 11.13 4.84 5.57
CA MET A 251 10.92 3.79 4.59
C MET A 251 11.28 2.44 5.19
N VAL A 252 10.26 1.75 5.71
CA VAL A 252 10.43 0.49 6.46
C VAL A 252 10.44 -0.70 5.51
N ASN A 253 11.53 -1.46 5.50
CA ASN A 253 11.65 -2.67 4.68
C ASN A 253 10.89 -3.85 5.33
N ILE A 254 10.05 -4.51 4.54
CA ILE A 254 9.33 -5.74 4.90
C ILE A 254 9.70 -6.79 3.85
N ASP A 255 10.95 -7.23 3.86
CA ASP A 255 11.58 -7.92 2.75
C ASP A 255 12.46 -9.11 3.17
N GLY A 256 12.33 -9.55 4.42
CA GLY A 256 13.17 -10.61 4.97
C GLY A 256 14.65 -10.24 5.00
N GLY A 257 14.95 -8.95 4.88
CA GLY A 257 16.30 -8.44 4.88
C GLY A 257 16.96 -8.41 3.50
N ALA A 258 16.23 -8.36 2.39
CA ALA A 258 16.77 -8.32 1.04
C ALA A 258 17.52 -7.01 0.73
N ALA A 259 16.98 -5.84 1.11
CA ALA A 259 17.60 -4.54 0.84
C ALA A 259 18.86 -4.22 1.65
N ALA A 260 19.11 -4.96 2.73
CA ALA A 260 20.17 -4.60 3.68
C ALA A 260 21.56 -5.14 3.32
N LYS A 261 21.75 -5.77 2.18
CA LYS A 261 22.91 -6.61 1.92
C LYS A 261 23.70 -6.26 0.69
N LEU A 262 23.29 -5.28 -0.01
CA LEU A 262 23.95 -4.87 -1.27
C LEU A 262 24.78 -3.62 -1.06
#